data_eec289c90c6cb34ed61cbe505aeac07d
#
_entry.id   eec289c90c6cb34ed61cbe505aeac07d
#
_cell.length_a   1.000
_cell.length_b   1.000
_cell.length_c   1.000
_cell.angle_alpha   90.00
_cell.angle_beta   90.00
_cell.angle_gamma   90.00
#
_symmetry.space_group_name_H-M   'P 1'
#
loop_
_entity.id
_entity.type
_entity.pdbx_description
1 polymer ?
#
loop_
_entity_poly.entity_id
_entity_poly.type
_entity_poly.pdbx_seq_one_letter_code
_entity_poly.pdbx_strand_id
1 'polypeptide(L)'
;MKDTAQLRVENKKKIRTVMREGKEFTKQELARHTGLSTATCNTLINEMAADGEVTGHKLQLGEVGRSSLAYQLNESYEFTLCVWFEMMDESRVLYLYLLNALGNIAEKRQASFSFLDEACLINEIEQMMQKQKRLRAIMIGTPSLLKEGKISHCDIPALDGCDLVGKLQSRFSVMVHMENDMHYRVYGYYKKNCQPDQIPVFIY
;
A
#
# COMPACT_ATOMS: atom_id res chain seq x y z
N MET A 1 -21.52 10.76 -16.74
CA MET A 1 -22.16 10.59 -15.40
C MET A 1 -21.44 9.45 -14.72
N LYS A 2 -20.88 9.64 -13.50
CA LYS A 2 -20.21 8.52 -12.79
C LYS A 2 -21.27 7.49 -12.40
N ASP A 3 -20.96 6.21 -12.63
CA ASP A 3 -21.79 5.11 -12.18
C ASP A 3 -21.87 5.07 -10.65
N THR A 4 -22.99 4.64 -10.11
CA THR A 4 -23.24 4.50 -8.65
C THR A 4 -22.17 3.62 -7.99
N ALA A 5 -21.69 2.59 -8.66
CA ALA A 5 -20.62 1.72 -8.19
C ALA A 5 -19.29 2.44 -8.08
N GLN A 6 -18.93 3.27 -9.07
CA GLN A 6 -17.71 4.08 -9.06
C GLN A 6 -17.75 5.12 -7.93
N LEU A 7 -18.89 5.78 -7.74
CA LEU A 7 -19.07 6.75 -6.66
C LEU A 7 -18.89 6.09 -5.28
N ARG A 8 -19.37 4.86 -5.12
CA ARG A 8 -19.23 4.07 -3.89
C ARG A 8 -17.77 3.73 -3.58
N VAL A 9 -17.01 3.32 -4.59
CA VAL A 9 -15.56 3.06 -4.46
C VAL A 9 -14.80 4.32 -4.06
N GLU A 10 -15.08 5.45 -4.70
CA GLU A 10 -14.48 6.74 -4.38
C GLU A 10 -14.80 7.20 -2.95
N ASN A 11 -16.05 7.04 -2.52
CA ASN A 11 -16.46 7.41 -1.17
C ASN A 11 -15.81 6.54 -0.11
N LYS A 12 -15.70 5.22 -0.32
CA LYS A 12 -14.91 4.33 0.55
C LYS A 12 -13.43 4.75 0.59
N LYS A 13 -12.85 5.17 -0.55
CA LYS A 13 -11.48 5.69 -0.59
C LYS A 13 -11.29 6.94 0.26
N LYS A 14 -12.25 7.88 0.25
CA LYS A 14 -12.23 9.07 1.13
C LYS A 14 -12.23 8.68 2.61
N ILE A 15 -13.09 7.75 2.99
CA ILE A 15 -13.17 7.25 4.38
C ILE A 15 -11.83 6.61 4.77
N ARG A 16 -11.27 5.71 3.95
CA ARG A 16 -9.95 5.10 4.21
C ARG A 16 -8.85 6.13 4.38
N THR A 17 -8.85 7.19 3.55
CA THR A 17 -7.84 8.25 3.63
C THR A 17 -7.87 8.95 4.98
N VAL A 18 -9.04 9.28 5.50
CA VAL A 18 -9.20 9.89 6.82
C VAL A 18 -8.77 8.90 7.93
N MET A 19 -9.22 7.65 7.85
CA MET A 19 -8.94 6.63 8.88
C MET A 19 -7.48 6.16 8.91
N ARG A 20 -6.70 6.39 7.85
CA ARG A 20 -5.25 6.07 7.82
C ARG A 20 -4.40 6.90 8.78
N GLU A 21 -4.95 7.95 9.36
CA GLU A 21 -4.29 8.66 10.47
C GLU A 21 -4.13 7.77 11.72
N GLY A 22 -4.68 6.56 11.72
CA GLY A 22 -4.59 5.61 12.83
C GLY A 22 -5.45 5.99 14.04
N LYS A 23 -6.37 6.93 13.86
CA LYS A 23 -7.30 7.40 14.89
C LYS A 23 -8.64 6.70 14.80
N GLU A 24 -9.38 6.80 15.87
CA GLU A 24 -10.76 6.36 15.98
C GLU A 24 -11.71 7.49 15.60
N PHE A 25 -12.75 7.17 14.87
CA PHE A 25 -13.74 8.14 14.41
C PHE A 25 -15.16 7.61 14.61
N THR A 26 -16.04 8.46 15.08
CA THR A 26 -17.48 8.23 14.98
C THR A 26 -17.95 8.43 13.52
N LYS A 27 -19.10 7.89 13.17
CA LYS A 27 -19.69 8.09 11.84
C LYS A 27 -19.96 9.58 11.53
N GLN A 28 -20.27 10.39 12.54
CA GLN A 28 -20.46 11.83 12.37
C GLN A 28 -19.14 12.56 12.07
N GLU A 29 -18.08 12.21 12.76
CA GLU A 29 -16.75 12.76 12.47
C GLU A 29 -16.26 12.38 11.07
N LEU A 30 -16.45 11.11 10.66
CA LEU A 30 -16.15 10.70 9.29
C LEU A 30 -16.96 11.47 8.26
N ALA A 31 -18.26 11.73 8.49
CA ALA A 31 -19.06 12.55 7.60
C ALA A 31 -18.49 13.95 7.45
N ARG A 32 -18.10 14.58 8.58
CA ARG A 32 -17.50 15.92 8.61
C ARG A 32 -16.15 15.97 7.88
N HIS A 33 -15.26 15.01 8.14
CA HIS A 33 -13.92 14.98 7.53
C HIS A 33 -13.93 14.61 6.05
N THR A 34 -14.87 13.79 5.62
CA THR A 34 -14.96 13.34 4.21
C THR A 34 -15.83 14.21 3.32
N GLY A 35 -16.66 15.09 3.92
CA GLY A 35 -17.68 15.85 3.21
C GLY A 35 -18.87 14.99 2.72
N LEU A 36 -18.99 13.75 3.19
CA LEU A 36 -20.11 12.88 2.86
C LEU A 36 -21.30 13.11 3.80
N SER A 37 -22.52 12.75 3.34
CA SER A 37 -23.69 12.78 4.25
C SER A 37 -23.53 11.72 5.35
N THR A 38 -24.10 12.00 6.53
CA THR A 38 -24.12 11.03 7.63
C THR A 38 -24.78 9.71 7.23
N ALA A 39 -25.82 9.74 6.40
CA ALA A 39 -26.49 8.54 5.86
C ALA A 39 -25.53 7.72 4.99
N THR A 40 -24.77 8.38 4.09
CA THR A 40 -23.77 7.71 3.25
C THR A 40 -22.67 7.08 4.10
N CYS A 41 -22.12 7.83 5.06
CA CYS A 41 -21.11 7.31 5.97
C CYS A 41 -21.64 6.11 6.78
N ASN A 42 -22.88 6.20 7.30
CA ASN A 42 -23.48 5.09 8.03
C ASN A 42 -23.55 3.81 7.20
N THR A 43 -24.02 3.91 5.96
CA THR A 43 -24.12 2.76 5.04
C THR A 43 -22.73 2.19 4.75
N LEU A 44 -21.75 3.04 4.36
CA LEU A 44 -20.42 2.58 3.95
C LEU A 44 -19.63 1.99 5.11
N ILE A 45 -19.70 2.58 6.30
CA ILE A 45 -19.01 2.06 7.49
C ILE A 45 -19.61 0.72 7.92
N ASN A 46 -20.95 0.55 7.86
CA ASN A 46 -21.57 -0.75 8.16
C ASN A 46 -21.09 -1.83 7.20
N GLU A 47 -20.96 -1.53 5.91
CA GLU A 47 -20.41 -2.47 4.92
C GLU A 47 -18.95 -2.79 5.16
N MET A 48 -18.13 -1.76 5.40
CA MET A 48 -16.72 -1.95 5.70
C MET A 48 -16.53 -2.77 6.99
N ALA A 49 -17.40 -2.59 7.98
CA ALA A 49 -17.38 -3.39 9.21
C ALA A 49 -17.84 -4.84 8.95
N ALA A 50 -18.86 -5.06 8.14
CA ALA A 50 -19.30 -6.40 7.75
C ALA A 50 -18.24 -7.17 6.96
N ASP A 51 -17.43 -6.45 6.15
CA ASP A 51 -16.30 -6.99 5.39
C ASP A 51 -15.02 -7.17 6.25
N GLY A 52 -15.02 -6.67 7.48
CA GLY A 52 -13.88 -6.73 8.40
C GLY A 52 -12.81 -5.68 8.15
N GLU A 53 -13.05 -4.72 7.24
CA GLU A 53 -12.11 -3.64 6.91
C GLU A 53 -11.98 -2.61 8.03
N VAL A 54 -13.05 -2.38 8.80
CA VAL A 54 -13.05 -1.53 9.98
C VAL A 54 -13.55 -2.30 11.19
N THR A 55 -13.03 -1.98 12.36
CA THR A 55 -13.50 -2.48 13.64
C THR A 55 -14.18 -1.36 14.40
N GLY A 56 -15.30 -1.69 15.05
CA GLY A 56 -16.08 -0.75 15.87
C GLY A 56 -16.04 -1.13 17.32
N HIS A 57 -15.88 -0.17 18.23
CA HIS A 57 -15.97 -0.37 19.67
C HIS A 57 -16.72 0.77 20.34
N LYS A 58 -17.22 0.52 21.55
CA LYS A 58 -17.96 1.52 22.31
C LYS A 58 -17.00 2.53 22.92
N LEU A 59 -17.23 3.83 22.65
CA LEU A 59 -16.58 4.90 23.40
C LEU A 59 -17.27 5.00 24.77
N GLN A 60 -16.48 4.87 25.83
CA GLN A 60 -16.93 5.22 27.18
C GLN A 60 -16.83 6.75 27.34
N LEU A 61 -17.89 7.45 27.02
CA LEU A 61 -18.02 8.90 27.27
C LEU A 61 -18.79 9.11 28.59
N GLY A 62 -18.05 9.13 29.71
CA GLY A 62 -18.58 9.54 31.00
C GLY A 62 -19.73 8.70 31.58
N GLU A 63 -20.14 9.00 32.83
CA GLU A 63 -21.12 8.20 33.59
C GLU A 63 -22.58 8.33 33.10
N VAL A 64 -22.92 9.29 32.24
CA VAL A 64 -24.30 9.49 31.74
C VAL A 64 -24.22 9.95 30.27
N GLY A 65 -24.48 9.04 29.34
CA GLY A 65 -24.57 9.37 27.92
C GLY A 65 -24.80 8.15 27.04
N ARG A 66 -25.48 8.36 25.88
CA ARG A 66 -25.68 7.35 24.84
C ARG A 66 -24.30 6.88 24.33
N SER A 67 -23.96 5.62 24.53
CA SER A 67 -22.68 5.07 24.06
C SER A 67 -22.54 5.31 22.54
N SER A 68 -21.53 6.08 22.15
CA SER A 68 -21.19 6.28 20.74
C SER A 68 -20.27 5.15 20.29
N LEU A 69 -20.45 4.66 19.06
CA LEU A 69 -19.53 3.71 18.43
C LEU A 69 -18.45 4.49 17.70
N ALA A 70 -17.20 4.20 17.99
CA ALA A 70 -16.04 4.64 17.21
C ALA A 70 -15.55 3.49 16.32
N TYR A 71 -14.97 3.85 15.21
CA TYR A 71 -14.47 2.94 14.18
C TYR A 71 -13.02 3.28 13.86
N GLN A 72 -12.22 2.25 13.63
CA GLN A 72 -10.84 2.36 13.15
C GLN A 72 -10.59 1.35 12.02
N LEU A 73 -9.59 1.60 11.18
CA LEU A 73 -9.17 0.61 10.20
C LEU A 73 -8.62 -0.63 10.91
N ASN A 74 -8.99 -1.79 10.40
CA ASN A 74 -8.37 -3.05 10.78
C ASN A 74 -7.00 -3.14 10.11
N GLU A 75 -5.94 -3.00 10.89
CA GLU A 75 -4.56 -3.03 10.38
C GLU A 75 -4.24 -4.31 9.59
N SER A 76 -4.81 -5.44 10.01
CA SER A 76 -4.58 -6.74 9.40
C SER A 76 -5.54 -7.09 8.25
N TYR A 77 -6.34 -6.12 7.79
CA TYR A 77 -7.34 -6.37 6.76
C TYR A 77 -6.73 -6.61 5.38
N GLU A 78 -5.77 -5.79 4.99
CA GLU A 78 -5.05 -5.90 3.71
C GLU A 78 -3.58 -5.52 3.87
N PHE A 79 -2.74 -6.04 2.96
CA PHE A 79 -1.31 -5.79 2.96
C PHE A 79 -0.84 -5.30 1.60
N THR A 80 0.23 -4.49 1.61
CA THR A 80 0.98 -4.09 0.42
C THR A 80 2.41 -4.58 0.58
N LEU A 81 2.91 -5.32 -0.39
CA LEU A 81 4.31 -5.73 -0.42
C LEU A 81 5.13 -4.70 -1.18
N CYS A 82 6.14 -4.13 -0.54
CA CYS A 82 7.15 -3.28 -1.16
C CYS A 82 8.44 -4.08 -1.31
N VAL A 83 8.94 -4.13 -2.51
CA VAL A 83 10.15 -4.86 -2.88
C VAL A 83 11.12 -3.90 -3.53
N TRP A 84 12.38 -3.91 -3.12
CA TRP A 84 13.44 -3.28 -3.88
C TRP A 84 14.72 -4.07 -3.77
N PHE A 85 15.60 -3.88 -4.71
CA PHE A 85 16.89 -4.53 -4.76
C PHE A 85 17.97 -3.54 -5.18
N GLU A 86 19.16 -3.79 -4.69
CA GLU A 86 20.33 -2.95 -4.95
C GLU A 86 21.60 -3.79 -5.02
N MET A 87 22.60 -3.21 -5.68
CA MET A 87 23.95 -3.75 -5.65
C MET A 87 24.68 -3.19 -4.44
N MET A 88 25.25 -4.07 -3.61
CA MET A 88 26.14 -3.71 -2.52
C MET A 88 27.43 -4.51 -2.70
N ASP A 89 28.48 -3.83 -3.12
CA ASP A 89 29.75 -4.46 -3.50
C ASP A 89 29.52 -5.57 -4.56
N GLU A 90 29.86 -6.81 -4.26
CA GLU A 90 29.64 -7.96 -5.15
C GLU A 90 28.30 -8.69 -4.90
N SER A 91 27.53 -8.25 -3.91
CA SER A 91 26.27 -8.88 -3.52
C SER A 91 25.08 -8.11 -4.10
N ARG A 92 24.00 -8.87 -4.43
CA ARG A 92 22.69 -8.34 -4.76
C ARG A 92 21.81 -8.50 -3.54
N VAL A 93 21.32 -7.39 -3.03
CA VAL A 93 20.52 -7.39 -1.81
C VAL A 93 19.07 -7.09 -2.16
N LEU A 94 18.17 -7.98 -1.73
CA LEU A 94 16.74 -7.87 -1.89
C LEU A 94 16.11 -7.49 -0.54
N TYR A 95 15.30 -6.44 -0.55
CA TYR A 95 14.53 -5.99 0.59
C TYR A 95 13.04 -6.17 0.33
N LEU A 96 12.35 -6.81 1.25
CA LEU A 96 10.91 -7.01 1.23
C LEU A 96 10.29 -6.40 2.49
N TYR A 97 9.34 -5.50 2.32
CA TYR A 97 8.60 -4.88 3.41
C TYR A 97 7.11 -5.10 3.20
N LEU A 98 6.49 -5.79 4.12
CA LEU A 98 5.05 -5.97 4.14
C LEU A 98 4.43 -4.86 4.98
N LEU A 99 3.64 -4.01 4.34
CA LEU A 99 2.93 -2.91 4.98
C LEU A 99 1.49 -3.31 5.25
N ASN A 100 0.99 -3.03 6.45
CA ASN A 100 -0.41 -3.22 6.83
C ASN A 100 -1.33 -2.14 6.23
N ALA A 101 -2.64 -2.19 6.50
CA ALA A 101 -3.63 -1.26 5.97
C ALA A 101 -3.37 0.21 6.38
N LEU A 102 -2.66 0.47 7.48
CA LEU A 102 -2.25 1.80 7.92
C LEU A 102 -0.93 2.27 7.28
N GLY A 103 -0.22 1.39 6.59
CA GLY A 103 1.10 1.69 6.01
C GLY A 103 2.26 1.46 6.97
N ASN A 104 2.04 0.85 8.14
CA ASN A 104 3.09 0.45 9.05
C ASN A 104 3.73 -0.85 8.58
N ILE A 105 5.03 -1.02 8.88
CA ILE A 105 5.75 -2.25 8.55
C ILE A 105 5.27 -3.36 9.50
N ALA A 106 4.57 -4.35 8.93
CA ALA A 106 4.13 -5.54 9.64
C ALA A 106 5.22 -6.63 9.66
N GLU A 107 5.95 -6.77 8.56
CA GLU A 107 7.04 -7.73 8.41
C GLU A 107 8.12 -7.14 7.49
N LYS A 108 9.38 -7.46 7.77
CA LYS A 108 10.51 -7.11 6.91
C LYS A 108 11.40 -8.33 6.70
N ARG A 109 11.94 -8.45 5.52
CA ARG A 109 12.92 -9.47 5.15
C ARG A 109 14.00 -8.86 4.27
N GLN A 110 15.22 -9.33 4.47
CA GLN A 110 16.37 -9.01 3.64
C GLN A 110 17.04 -10.31 3.24
N ALA A 111 17.42 -10.45 1.98
CA ALA A 111 18.16 -11.59 1.47
C ALA A 111 19.29 -11.09 0.57
N SER A 112 20.45 -11.73 0.66
CA SER A 112 21.62 -11.40 -0.15
C SER A 112 21.94 -12.57 -1.08
N PHE A 113 22.30 -12.26 -2.32
CA PHE A 113 22.54 -13.22 -3.38
C PHE A 113 23.87 -12.91 -4.08
N SER A 114 24.64 -13.91 -4.37
CA SER A 114 25.76 -13.82 -5.32
C SER A 114 25.25 -13.69 -6.76
N PHE A 115 24.09 -14.30 -7.04
CA PHE A 115 23.39 -14.23 -8.31
C PHE A 115 21.89 -14.05 -8.04
N LEU A 116 21.29 -12.99 -8.58
CA LEU A 116 19.87 -12.70 -8.47
C LEU A 116 19.27 -12.70 -9.88
N ASP A 117 18.37 -13.64 -10.12
CA ASP A 117 17.54 -13.71 -11.31
C ASP A 117 16.06 -13.55 -10.97
N GLU A 118 15.24 -13.59 -11.99
CA GLU A 118 13.79 -13.47 -11.86
C GLU A 118 13.17 -14.58 -11.00
N ALA A 119 13.69 -15.81 -11.12
CA ALA A 119 13.16 -16.95 -10.36
C ALA A 119 13.46 -16.82 -8.86
N CYS A 120 14.65 -16.38 -8.50
CA CYS A 120 15.03 -16.07 -7.13
C CYS A 120 14.14 -14.97 -6.54
N LEU A 121 13.90 -13.89 -7.29
CA LEU A 121 13.07 -12.77 -6.86
C LEU A 121 11.62 -13.19 -6.63
N ILE A 122 11.04 -13.93 -7.57
CA ILE A 122 9.66 -14.44 -7.45
C ILE A 122 9.56 -15.39 -6.23
N ASN A 123 10.51 -16.27 -6.03
CA ASN A 123 10.51 -17.20 -4.90
C ASN A 123 10.55 -16.47 -3.55
N GLU A 124 11.37 -15.43 -3.41
CA GLU A 124 11.41 -14.61 -2.18
C GLU A 124 10.09 -13.89 -1.92
N ILE A 125 9.46 -13.35 -2.97
CA ILE A 125 8.13 -12.74 -2.88
C ILE A 125 7.11 -13.79 -2.42
N GLU A 126 7.12 -14.99 -2.98
CA GLU A 126 6.20 -16.07 -2.60
C GLU A 126 6.35 -16.49 -1.15
N GLN A 127 7.58 -16.68 -0.70
CA GLN A 127 7.84 -17.05 0.70
C GLN A 127 7.31 -15.98 1.67
N MET A 128 7.43 -14.70 1.31
CA MET A 128 6.88 -13.59 2.11
C MET A 128 5.35 -13.61 2.11
N MET A 129 4.74 -14.01 0.98
CA MET A 129 3.29 -13.98 0.79
C MET A 129 2.54 -15.20 1.33
N GLN A 130 3.21 -16.32 1.58
CA GLN A 130 2.56 -17.58 2.02
C GLN A 130 1.70 -17.43 3.27
N LYS A 131 2.00 -16.46 4.13
CA LYS A 131 1.29 -16.23 5.40
C LYS A 131 0.14 -15.23 5.27
N GLN A 132 0.01 -14.53 4.14
CA GLN A 132 -0.91 -13.39 4.01
C GLN A 132 -2.15 -13.77 3.21
N LYS A 133 -3.31 -13.56 3.82
CA LYS A 133 -4.60 -13.92 3.22
C LYS A 133 -5.12 -12.86 2.22
N ARG A 134 -4.73 -11.59 2.35
CA ARG A 134 -5.26 -10.49 1.53
C ARG A 134 -4.14 -9.53 1.12
N LEU A 135 -3.51 -9.84 0.00
CA LEU A 135 -2.59 -8.93 -0.64
C LEU A 135 -3.37 -7.97 -1.54
N ARG A 136 -3.11 -6.67 -1.39
CA ARG A 136 -3.71 -5.62 -2.20
C ARG A 136 -2.87 -5.28 -3.42
N ALA A 137 -1.56 -5.15 -3.23
CA ALA A 137 -0.64 -4.72 -4.27
C ALA A 137 0.79 -5.18 -3.98
N ILE A 138 1.59 -5.28 -5.04
CA ILE A 138 3.04 -5.42 -4.99
C ILE A 138 3.64 -4.16 -5.65
N MET A 139 4.52 -3.47 -4.92
CA MET A 139 5.23 -2.27 -5.37
C MET A 139 6.71 -2.60 -5.48
N ILE A 140 7.31 -2.42 -6.65
CA ILE A 140 8.70 -2.80 -6.92
C ILE A 140 9.50 -1.56 -7.26
N GLY A 141 10.51 -1.27 -6.46
CA GLY A 141 11.53 -0.28 -6.75
C GLY A 141 12.76 -0.96 -7.36
N THR A 142 13.18 -0.54 -8.54
CA THR A 142 14.35 -1.09 -9.22
C THR A 142 15.37 0.02 -9.51
N PRO A 143 16.69 -0.24 -9.37
CA PRO A 143 17.72 0.71 -9.78
C PRO A 143 17.88 0.80 -11.30
N SER A 144 16.97 0.22 -12.06
CA SER A 144 17.03 0.06 -13.50
C SER A 144 16.21 1.11 -14.22
N LEU A 145 16.50 1.32 -15.50
CA LEU A 145 15.59 2.00 -16.40
C LEU A 145 14.43 1.06 -16.77
N LEU A 146 13.26 1.64 -16.91
CA LEU A 146 12.06 0.91 -17.34
C LEU A 146 11.68 1.35 -18.75
N LYS A 147 11.46 0.37 -19.63
CA LYS A 147 10.93 0.61 -20.97
C LYS A 147 9.71 -0.29 -21.19
N GLU A 148 8.57 0.32 -21.52
CA GLU A 148 7.31 -0.41 -21.77
C GLU A 148 6.92 -1.37 -20.62
N GLY A 149 7.19 -0.97 -19.38
CA GLY A 149 6.89 -1.76 -18.17
C GLY A 149 7.86 -2.92 -17.90
N LYS A 150 8.93 -3.07 -18.68
CA LYS A 150 9.97 -4.08 -18.49
C LYS A 150 11.25 -3.45 -17.98
N ILE A 151 12.04 -4.24 -17.28
CA ILE A 151 13.37 -3.85 -16.84
C ILE A 151 14.27 -3.70 -18.07
N SER A 152 14.95 -2.57 -18.17
CA SER A 152 15.90 -2.27 -19.23
C SER A 152 17.14 -1.61 -18.62
N HIS A 153 18.32 -2.01 -19.06
CA HIS A 153 19.60 -1.50 -18.54
C HIS A 153 19.70 -1.61 -17.02
N CYS A 154 19.70 -2.83 -16.53
CA CYS A 154 19.79 -3.16 -15.12
C CYS A 154 21.23 -3.48 -14.73
N ASP A 155 21.67 -2.98 -13.55
CA ASP A 155 22.95 -3.40 -12.94
C ASP A 155 22.97 -4.88 -12.55
N ILE A 156 21.82 -5.55 -12.62
CA ILE A 156 21.69 -7.00 -12.48
C ILE A 156 21.32 -7.58 -13.85
N PRO A 157 22.31 -8.03 -14.65
CA PRO A 157 22.08 -8.43 -16.05
C PRO A 157 21.03 -9.53 -16.23
N ALA A 158 20.88 -10.41 -15.24
CA ALA A 158 19.90 -11.50 -15.27
C ALA A 158 18.43 -11.02 -15.20
N LEU A 159 18.20 -9.76 -14.85
CA LEU A 159 16.86 -9.16 -14.82
C LEU A 159 16.57 -8.30 -16.07
N ASP A 160 17.55 -8.09 -16.93
CA ASP A 160 17.36 -7.27 -18.12
C ASP A 160 16.34 -7.90 -19.09
N GLY A 161 15.41 -7.11 -19.59
CA GLY A 161 14.32 -7.57 -20.44
C GLY A 161 13.18 -8.33 -19.74
N CYS A 162 13.27 -8.58 -18.42
CA CYS A 162 12.26 -9.34 -17.70
C CYS A 162 10.91 -8.60 -17.63
N ASP A 163 9.82 -9.35 -17.88
CA ASP A 163 8.43 -8.94 -17.64
C ASP A 163 7.99 -9.38 -16.24
N LEU A 164 8.64 -8.79 -15.23
CA LEU A 164 8.36 -9.12 -13.84
C LEU A 164 6.93 -8.74 -13.43
N VAL A 165 6.43 -7.60 -13.94
CA VAL A 165 5.08 -7.12 -13.65
C VAL A 165 4.03 -8.11 -14.13
N GLY A 166 4.08 -8.51 -15.41
CA GLY A 166 3.10 -9.43 -15.99
C GLY A 166 3.10 -10.80 -15.29
N LYS A 167 4.27 -11.32 -14.95
CA LYS A 167 4.40 -12.60 -14.25
C LYS A 167 3.82 -12.56 -12.83
N LEU A 168 4.13 -11.52 -12.07
CA LEU A 168 3.59 -11.36 -10.71
C LEU A 168 2.08 -11.08 -10.71
N GLN A 169 1.58 -10.27 -11.65
CA GLN A 169 0.13 -10.06 -11.81
C GLN A 169 -0.62 -11.36 -12.10
N SER A 170 -0.09 -12.17 -13.02
CA SER A 170 -0.69 -13.46 -13.38
C SER A 170 -0.68 -14.44 -12.21
N ARG A 171 0.38 -14.41 -11.38
CA ARG A 171 0.54 -15.36 -10.28
C ARG A 171 -0.27 -14.99 -9.04
N PHE A 172 -0.31 -13.72 -8.67
CA PHE A 172 -0.96 -13.26 -7.43
C PHE A 172 -2.33 -12.63 -7.64
N SER A 173 -2.74 -12.37 -8.89
CA SER A 173 -4.01 -11.71 -9.24
C SER A 173 -4.22 -10.37 -8.49
N VAL A 174 -3.15 -9.61 -8.29
CA VAL A 174 -3.16 -8.31 -7.62
C VAL A 174 -2.53 -7.23 -8.49
N MET A 175 -2.75 -5.98 -8.12
CA MET A 175 -2.04 -4.87 -8.76
C MET A 175 -0.54 -5.00 -8.51
N VAL A 176 0.26 -4.96 -9.57
CA VAL A 176 1.73 -4.87 -9.48
C VAL A 176 2.15 -3.58 -10.17
N HIS A 177 2.94 -2.78 -9.49
CA HIS A 177 3.52 -1.56 -10.04
C HIS A 177 5.03 -1.58 -9.84
N MET A 178 5.76 -1.31 -10.89
CA MET A 178 7.22 -1.23 -10.87
C MET A 178 7.66 0.15 -11.36
N GLU A 179 8.61 0.74 -10.66
CA GLU A 179 9.15 2.05 -10.97
C GLU A 179 10.62 2.12 -10.57
N ASN A 180 11.36 3.08 -11.11
CA ASN A 180 12.71 3.36 -10.65
C ASN A 180 12.69 3.73 -9.15
N ASP A 181 13.63 3.18 -8.37
CA ASP A 181 13.67 3.34 -6.91
C ASP A 181 13.86 4.81 -6.49
N MET A 182 14.59 5.59 -7.27
CA MET A 182 14.76 7.03 -7.03
C MET A 182 13.45 7.79 -7.17
N HIS A 183 12.56 7.41 -8.11
CA HIS A 183 11.24 8.01 -8.22
C HIS A 183 10.41 7.78 -6.96
N TYR A 184 10.45 6.58 -6.37
CA TYR A 184 9.78 6.31 -5.10
C TYR A 184 10.39 7.11 -3.95
N ARG A 185 11.71 7.21 -3.87
CA ARG A 185 12.41 7.99 -2.83
C ARG A 185 12.06 9.47 -2.91
N VAL A 186 12.11 10.05 -4.12
CA VAL A 186 11.73 11.44 -4.40
C VAL A 186 10.27 11.69 -4.04
N TYR A 187 9.36 10.83 -4.48
CA TYR A 187 7.94 10.96 -4.17
C TYR A 187 7.65 10.85 -2.68
N GLY A 188 8.30 9.92 -1.98
CA GLY A 188 8.18 9.77 -0.54
C GLY A 188 8.68 11.01 0.22
N TYR A 189 9.83 11.56 -0.19
CA TYR A 189 10.34 12.80 0.38
C TYR A 189 9.39 13.97 0.15
N TYR A 190 8.89 14.13 -1.08
CA TYR A 190 7.91 15.17 -1.42
C TYR A 190 6.66 15.09 -0.54
N LYS A 191 6.06 13.90 -0.43
CA LYS A 191 4.85 13.70 0.38
C LYS A 191 5.04 14.00 1.86
N LYS A 192 6.25 13.79 2.38
CA LYS A 192 6.56 14.00 3.79
C LYS A 192 6.95 15.45 4.12
N ASN A 193 7.63 16.15 3.19
CA ASN A 193 8.34 17.38 3.51
C ASN A 193 7.89 18.60 2.72
N CYS A 194 7.11 18.45 1.64
CA CYS A 194 6.69 19.56 0.80
C CYS A 194 5.19 19.85 0.92
N GLN A 195 4.82 21.11 0.79
CA GLN A 195 3.42 21.51 0.65
C GLN A 195 2.91 21.15 -0.76
N PRO A 196 1.59 20.97 -0.96
CA PRO A 196 1.03 20.56 -2.25
C PRO A 196 1.32 21.48 -3.44
N ASP A 197 1.60 22.74 -3.17
CA ASP A 197 1.91 23.80 -4.15
C ASP A 197 3.41 23.96 -4.43
N GLN A 198 4.26 23.28 -3.68
CA GLN A 198 5.71 23.33 -3.87
C GLN A 198 6.15 22.30 -4.92
N ILE A 199 7.01 22.74 -5.84
CA ILE A 199 7.64 21.88 -6.84
C ILE A 199 9.09 21.66 -6.39
N PRO A 200 9.44 20.50 -5.79
CA PRO A 200 10.80 20.24 -5.38
C PRO A 200 11.68 19.98 -6.62
N VAL A 201 12.91 20.50 -6.59
CA VAL A 201 13.95 20.17 -7.56
C VAL A 201 14.92 19.21 -6.90
N PHE A 202 15.16 18.07 -7.53
CA PHE A 202 16.14 17.06 -7.08
C PHE A 202 17.29 17.03 -8.08
N ILE A 203 18.51 17.06 -7.54
CA ILE A 203 19.74 16.93 -8.30
C ILE A 203 20.42 15.66 -7.78
N TYR A 204 20.71 14.70 -8.67
CA TYR A 204 21.43 13.45 -8.40
C TYR A 204 22.46 13.15 -9.47
#